data_19f98d8fb6f737cc4a015c35d02eab1f
#
_entry.id   19f98d8fb6f737cc4a015c35d02eab1f
#
_cell.length_a   1.000
_cell.length_b   1.000
_cell.length_c   1.000
_cell.angle_alpha   90.00
_cell.angle_beta   90.00
_cell.angle_gamma   90.00
#
_symmetry.space_group_name_H-M   'P 1'
#
loop_
_entity.id
_entity.type
_entity.pdbx_description
1 polymer ?
#
loop_
_entity_poly.entity_id
_entity_poly.type
_entity_poly.pdbx_seq_one_letter_code
_entity_poly.pdbx_strand_id
1 'polypeptide(L)'
;MIMAKDLMKELLHKEPKSNWFSSKEFVKRLEEGYLKPFSETKFTTKKTFAPSTLAWNQGECPRYWYIAFDGADFVPDEKDAKAVANMQHGTVSHDRIQKAFGESDINIDVEVKIRNEDPPIFGYADGIMEWAGDDNVVLEIKTCREEAFARIKSSGTPRKYHLFQVLLYMKIRKASKGVLLYESKNANELLA
;
A
#
# COMPACT_ATOMS: atom_id res chain seq x y z
N MET A 1 -21.15 -41.97 -23.38
CA MET A 1 -20.98 -40.60 -22.78
C MET A 1 -20.20 -40.77 -21.50
N ILE A 2 -18.90 -40.51 -21.53
CA ILE A 2 -18.01 -40.60 -20.35
C ILE A 2 -18.43 -39.50 -19.39
N MET A 3 -18.84 -39.85 -18.20
CA MET A 3 -19.24 -38.85 -17.21
C MET A 3 -17.99 -38.04 -16.78
N ALA A 4 -18.14 -36.73 -16.50
CA ALA A 4 -17.06 -35.85 -16.06
C ALA A 4 -16.25 -36.40 -14.85
N LYS A 5 -16.90 -37.21 -14.00
CA LYS A 5 -16.27 -37.95 -12.90
C LYS A 5 -15.24 -38.99 -13.35
N ASP A 6 -15.49 -39.69 -14.47
CA ASP A 6 -14.58 -40.73 -14.97
C ASP A 6 -13.36 -40.08 -15.62
N LEU A 7 -13.56 -38.97 -16.35
CA LEU A 7 -12.47 -38.15 -16.87
C LEU A 7 -11.56 -37.57 -15.77
N MET A 8 -12.15 -37.05 -14.71
CA MET A 8 -11.37 -36.59 -13.57
C MET A 8 -10.58 -37.70 -12.88
N LYS A 9 -11.16 -38.88 -12.71
CA LYS A 9 -10.44 -40.04 -12.17
C LYS A 9 -9.26 -40.44 -13.05
N GLU A 10 -9.47 -40.46 -14.34
CA GLU A 10 -8.41 -40.81 -15.31
C GLU A 10 -7.28 -39.80 -15.36
N LEU A 11 -7.58 -38.50 -15.20
CA LEU A 11 -6.59 -37.42 -15.13
C LEU A 11 -5.82 -37.41 -13.81
N LEU A 12 -6.50 -37.71 -12.70
CA LEU A 12 -5.87 -37.71 -11.36
C LEU A 12 -5.00 -38.97 -11.08
N HIS A 13 -5.23 -40.10 -11.79
CA HIS A 13 -4.46 -41.33 -11.64
C HIS A 13 -3.31 -41.48 -12.63
N LYS A 14 -3.11 -40.52 -13.54
CA LYS A 14 -1.88 -40.47 -14.34
C LYS A 14 -0.75 -39.92 -13.48
N GLU A 15 0.04 -40.82 -12.91
CA GLU A 15 1.32 -40.44 -12.35
C GLU A 15 2.12 -39.64 -13.40
N PRO A 16 2.70 -38.48 -12.99
CA PRO A 16 3.53 -37.73 -13.92
C PRO A 16 4.72 -38.60 -14.35
N LYS A 17 4.74 -39.01 -15.60
CA LYS A 17 5.74 -39.94 -16.18
C LYS A 17 7.16 -39.39 -16.29
N SER A 18 7.41 -38.15 -15.80
CA SER A 18 8.74 -37.56 -15.78
C SER A 18 8.82 -36.43 -14.74
N ASN A 19 9.97 -36.29 -14.11
CA ASN A 19 10.31 -35.12 -13.24
C ASN A 19 10.61 -33.85 -14.07
N TRP A 20 9.83 -33.58 -15.12
CA TRP A 20 10.02 -32.42 -15.97
C TRP A 20 9.68 -31.09 -15.29
N PHE A 21 8.88 -31.14 -14.23
CA PHE A 21 8.41 -29.96 -13.53
C PHE A 21 8.79 -30.00 -12.05
N SER A 22 9.51 -28.97 -11.61
CA SER A 22 9.80 -28.72 -10.21
C SER A 22 9.01 -27.51 -9.76
N SER A 23 7.99 -27.70 -8.92
CA SER A 23 7.20 -26.62 -8.35
C SER A 23 8.06 -25.61 -7.57
N LYS A 24 9.08 -26.11 -6.84
CA LYS A 24 10.01 -25.26 -6.08
C LYS A 24 10.83 -24.35 -6.99
N GLU A 25 11.37 -24.90 -8.08
CA GLU A 25 12.16 -24.12 -9.03
C GLU A 25 11.27 -23.13 -9.80
N PHE A 26 10.06 -23.52 -10.16
CA PHE A 26 9.10 -22.65 -10.82
C PHE A 26 8.72 -21.46 -9.93
N VAL A 27 8.35 -21.70 -8.68
CA VAL A 27 8.03 -20.63 -7.73
C VAL A 27 9.23 -19.69 -7.53
N LYS A 28 10.44 -20.23 -7.34
CA LYS A 28 11.66 -19.45 -7.20
C LYS A 28 11.88 -18.48 -8.36
N ARG A 29 11.73 -18.94 -9.61
CA ARG A 29 11.87 -18.08 -10.81
C ARG A 29 10.82 -16.99 -10.89
N LEU A 30 9.58 -17.26 -10.45
CA LEU A 30 8.56 -16.22 -10.36
C LEU A 30 8.90 -15.19 -9.29
N GLU A 31 9.38 -15.62 -8.13
CA GLU A 31 9.82 -14.73 -7.05
C GLU A 31 11.00 -13.84 -7.49
N GLU A 32 11.97 -14.40 -8.21
CA GLU A 32 13.06 -13.63 -8.83
C GLU A 32 12.51 -12.57 -9.82
N GLY A 33 11.46 -12.91 -10.56
CA GLY A 33 10.74 -11.97 -11.45
C GLY A 33 10.13 -10.78 -10.70
N TYR A 34 9.55 -11.00 -9.51
CA TYR A 34 9.06 -9.90 -8.66
C TYR A 34 10.18 -8.97 -8.19
N LEU A 35 11.37 -9.52 -7.93
CA LEU A 35 12.49 -8.76 -7.38
C LEU A 35 13.28 -7.97 -8.44
N LYS A 36 13.28 -8.43 -9.68
CA LYS A 36 14.06 -7.85 -10.77
C LYS A 36 13.92 -6.32 -10.92
N PRO A 37 12.71 -5.70 -10.85
CA PRO A 37 12.58 -4.24 -10.94
C PRO A 37 13.20 -3.47 -9.77
N PHE A 38 13.52 -4.15 -8.67
CA PHE A 38 14.04 -3.55 -7.43
C PHE A 38 15.52 -3.84 -7.18
N SER A 39 16.16 -4.68 -8.02
CA SER A 39 17.57 -5.08 -7.86
C SER A 39 18.55 -3.92 -8.04
N GLU A 40 18.16 -2.87 -8.76
CA GLU A 40 18.98 -1.71 -9.05
C GLU A 40 18.55 -0.43 -8.31
N THR A 41 17.73 -0.58 -7.26
CA THR A 41 17.24 0.58 -6.50
C THR A 41 18.39 1.27 -5.78
N LYS A 42 18.80 2.44 -6.29
CA LYS A 42 19.80 3.29 -5.63
C LYS A 42 19.15 4.21 -4.63
N PHE A 43 19.81 4.43 -3.50
CA PHE A 43 19.40 5.48 -2.57
C PHE A 43 19.60 6.85 -3.24
N THR A 44 18.62 7.71 -3.09
CA THR A 44 18.69 9.10 -3.52
C THR A 44 18.62 10.02 -2.31
N THR A 45 19.49 11.04 -2.28
CA THR A 45 19.45 12.10 -1.25
C THR A 45 18.04 12.65 -1.13
N LYS A 46 17.53 12.68 0.10
CA LYS A 46 16.22 13.27 0.38
C LYS A 46 16.33 14.79 0.37
N LYS A 47 15.28 15.43 -0.13
CA LYS A 47 15.13 16.90 -0.11
C LYS A 47 13.88 17.33 0.65
N THR A 48 13.00 16.38 0.95
CA THR A 48 11.74 16.61 1.63
C THR A 48 11.41 15.44 2.55
N PHE A 49 10.67 15.73 3.60
CA PHE A 49 10.06 14.71 4.45
C PHE A 49 8.85 14.11 3.73
N ALA A 50 8.79 12.78 3.67
CA ALA A 50 7.62 12.06 3.16
C ALA A 50 6.65 11.75 4.30
N PRO A 51 5.40 12.19 4.26
CA PRO A 51 4.40 11.97 5.31
C PRO A 51 4.21 10.50 5.68
N SER A 52 4.19 9.61 4.71
CA SER A 52 4.08 8.17 4.92
C SER A 52 5.27 7.55 5.67
N THR A 53 6.44 8.23 5.64
CA THR A 53 7.66 7.74 6.31
C THR A 53 7.84 8.36 7.70
N LEU A 54 7.40 9.61 7.92
CA LEU A 54 7.69 10.38 9.13
C LEU A 54 7.27 9.69 10.44
N ALA A 55 6.17 8.97 10.43
CA ALA A 55 5.65 8.27 11.62
C ALA A 55 5.82 6.75 11.55
N TRP A 56 6.67 6.26 10.65
CA TRP A 56 6.87 4.85 10.42
C TRP A 56 8.33 4.43 10.56
N ASN A 57 8.59 3.45 11.46
CA ASN A 57 9.89 2.79 11.59
C ASN A 57 11.06 3.79 11.69
N GLN A 58 12.06 3.69 10.79
CA GLN A 58 13.22 4.60 10.78
C GLN A 58 12.86 6.08 10.63
N GLY A 59 11.70 6.40 10.07
CA GLY A 59 11.22 7.78 9.92
C GLY A 59 10.92 8.50 11.23
N GLU A 60 10.75 7.79 12.35
CA GLU A 60 10.66 8.38 13.68
C GLU A 60 12.02 8.85 14.23
N CYS A 61 13.13 8.45 13.60
CA CYS A 61 14.48 8.76 14.05
C CYS A 61 15.01 10.03 13.40
N PRO A 62 15.31 11.12 14.17
CA PRO A 62 15.91 12.34 13.60
C PRO A 62 17.23 12.10 12.89
N ARG A 63 18.06 11.16 13.37
CA ARG A 63 19.34 10.80 12.75
C ARG A 63 19.15 10.21 11.37
N TYR A 64 18.09 9.41 11.14
CA TYR A 64 17.76 8.91 9.79
C TYR A 64 17.58 10.07 8.82
N TRP A 65 16.78 11.07 9.18
CA TRP A 65 16.52 12.22 8.32
C TRP A 65 17.76 13.06 8.09
N TYR A 66 18.55 13.32 9.15
CA TYR A 66 19.82 14.04 9.02
C TYR A 66 20.71 13.40 7.96
N ILE A 67 20.98 12.08 8.08
CA ILE A 67 21.82 11.33 7.15
C ILE A 67 21.18 11.28 5.75
N ALA A 68 19.87 11.14 5.66
CA ALA A 68 19.14 11.09 4.39
C ALA A 68 19.20 12.40 3.61
N PHE A 69 19.18 13.54 4.29
CA PHE A 69 19.33 14.87 3.69
C PHE A 69 20.79 15.20 3.38
N ASP A 70 21.73 14.68 4.17
CA ASP A 70 23.18 14.85 3.94
C ASP A 70 23.69 14.05 2.73
N GLY A 71 22.90 13.11 2.24
CA GLY A 71 23.22 12.34 1.03
C GLY A 71 24.12 11.13 1.27
N ALA A 72 24.15 10.62 2.51
CA ALA A 72 24.87 9.40 2.81
C ALA A 72 24.33 8.20 2.03
N ASP A 73 25.20 7.29 1.63
CA ASP A 73 24.83 6.03 1.01
C ASP A 73 24.13 5.14 2.04
N PHE A 74 22.86 4.88 1.81
CA PHE A 74 22.13 3.87 2.56
C PHE A 74 22.23 2.55 1.82
N VAL A 75 22.43 1.48 2.57
CA VAL A 75 22.19 0.14 2.08
C VAL A 75 20.67 -0.03 2.04
N PRO A 76 20.04 -0.21 0.87
CA PRO A 76 18.61 -0.46 0.79
C PRO A 76 18.26 -1.74 1.54
N ASP A 77 17.14 -1.73 2.27
CA ASP A 77 16.61 -2.98 2.84
C ASP A 77 16.34 -3.97 1.70
N GLU A 78 16.86 -5.19 1.83
CA GLU A 78 16.54 -6.27 0.90
C GLU A 78 15.04 -6.58 0.97
N LYS A 79 14.38 -6.45 -0.16
CA LYS A 79 12.97 -6.81 -0.28
C LYS A 79 12.86 -8.26 -0.70
N ASP A 80 12.06 -9.03 0.02
CA ASP A 80 11.65 -10.34 -0.44
C ASP A 80 10.46 -10.24 -1.43
N ALA A 81 10.23 -11.29 -2.20
CA ALA A 81 9.15 -11.34 -3.19
C ALA A 81 7.77 -11.11 -2.56
N LYS A 82 7.57 -11.56 -1.32
CA LYS A 82 6.33 -11.39 -0.57
C LYS A 82 6.12 -9.92 -0.19
N ALA A 83 7.15 -9.20 0.21
CA ALA A 83 7.08 -7.77 0.50
C ALA A 83 6.70 -6.99 -0.77
N VAL A 84 7.34 -7.30 -1.91
CA VAL A 84 7.03 -6.69 -3.21
C VAL A 84 5.58 -6.97 -3.62
N ALA A 85 5.12 -8.22 -3.55
CA ALA A 85 3.74 -8.58 -3.87
C ALA A 85 2.73 -7.85 -2.97
N ASN A 86 3.04 -7.70 -1.67
CA ASN A 86 2.19 -6.94 -0.75
C ASN A 86 2.11 -5.44 -1.08
N MET A 87 3.21 -4.85 -1.57
CA MET A 87 3.23 -3.45 -2.02
C MET A 87 2.36 -3.29 -3.27
N GLN A 88 2.55 -4.15 -4.28
CA GLN A 88 1.76 -4.15 -5.52
C GLN A 88 0.27 -4.35 -5.24
N HIS A 89 -0.07 -5.26 -4.32
CA HIS A 89 -1.46 -5.44 -3.90
C HIS A 89 -2.06 -4.14 -3.32
N GLY A 90 -1.28 -3.39 -2.53
CA GLY A 90 -1.71 -2.08 -2.02
C GLY A 90 -2.03 -1.11 -3.17
N THR A 91 -1.13 -0.99 -4.14
CA THR A 91 -1.32 -0.10 -5.31
C THR A 91 -2.59 -0.47 -6.09
N VAL A 92 -2.77 -1.75 -6.43
CA VAL A 92 -3.97 -2.22 -7.15
C VAL A 92 -5.26 -1.94 -6.36
N SER A 93 -5.23 -2.06 -5.03
CA SER A 93 -6.39 -1.73 -4.19
C SER A 93 -6.71 -0.23 -4.23
N HIS A 94 -5.69 0.64 -4.17
CA HIS A 94 -5.87 2.09 -4.30
C HIS A 94 -6.49 2.44 -5.65
N ASP A 95 -5.92 1.97 -6.77
CA ASP A 95 -6.42 2.22 -8.13
C ASP A 95 -7.89 1.80 -8.27
N ARG A 96 -8.25 0.64 -7.71
CA ARG A 96 -9.62 0.10 -7.75
C ARG A 96 -10.60 0.96 -6.94
N ILE A 97 -10.21 1.39 -5.74
CA ILE A 97 -11.04 2.22 -4.87
C ILE A 97 -11.18 3.62 -5.48
N GLN A 98 -10.10 4.22 -5.98
CA GLN A 98 -10.12 5.52 -6.64
C GLN A 98 -11.01 5.50 -7.89
N LYS A 99 -10.95 4.42 -8.67
CA LYS A 99 -11.87 4.23 -9.80
C LYS A 99 -13.33 4.15 -9.35
N ALA A 100 -13.61 3.46 -8.23
CA ALA A 100 -14.97 3.37 -7.70
C ALA A 100 -15.51 4.73 -7.24
N PHE A 101 -14.68 5.63 -6.74
CA PHE A 101 -15.08 7.02 -6.49
C PHE A 101 -15.50 7.75 -7.76
N GLY A 102 -14.78 7.54 -8.86
CA GLY A 102 -15.16 8.15 -10.17
C GLY A 102 -16.50 7.68 -10.73
N GLU A 103 -17.00 6.52 -10.26
CA GLU A 103 -18.30 5.96 -10.63
C GLU A 103 -19.39 6.25 -9.57
N SER A 104 -19.01 6.90 -8.46
CA SER A 104 -19.93 7.30 -7.39
C SER A 104 -20.37 8.75 -7.55
N ASP A 105 -21.29 9.19 -6.70
CA ASP A 105 -21.73 10.59 -6.57
C ASP A 105 -20.83 11.41 -5.61
N ILE A 106 -19.72 10.84 -5.15
CA ILE A 106 -18.75 11.53 -4.30
C ILE A 106 -17.80 12.36 -5.17
N ASN A 107 -17.85 13.68 -5.02
CA ASN A 107 -16.91 14.58 -5.69
C ASN A 107 -15.54 14.50 -5.00
N ILE A 108 -14.51 14.06 -5.72
CA ILE A 108 -13.17 13.83 -5.19
C ILE A 108 -12.08 14.08 -6.24
N ASP A 109 -11.05 14.80 -5.85
CA ASP A 109 -9.77 14.85 -6.56
C ASP A 109 -8.86 13.78 -6.00
N VAL A 110 -8.31 12.90 -6.84
CA VAL A 110 -7.40 11.81 -6.43
C VAL A 110 -5.94 12.19 -6.63
N GLU A 111 -5.03 11.54 -5.87
CA GLU A 111 -3.57 11.76 -5.95
C GLU A 111 -3.18 13.24 -5.83
N VAL A 112 -3.77 13.91 -4.83
CA VAL A 112 -3.60 15.35 -4.67
C VAL A 112 -2.25 15.66 -4.04
N LYS A 113 -1.46 16.47 -4.74
CA LYS A 113 -0.14 16.91 -4.29
C LYS A 113 -0.23 17.77 -3.04
N ILE A 114 0.51 17.36 -2.00
CA ILE A 114 0.65 18.07 -0.73
C ILE A 114 2.09 18.53 -0.59
N ARG A 115 2.28 19.83 -0.39
CA ARG A 115 3.60 20.44 -0.24
C ARG A 115 3.61 21.48 0.86
N ASN A 116 4.68 21.47 1.65
CA ASN A 116 5.04 22.52 2.59
C ASN A 116 6.53 22.86 2.40
N GLU A 117 6.91 24.13 2.56
CA GLU A 117 8.29 24.56 2.31
C GLU A 117 9.13 24.55 3.58
N ASP A 118 8.55 24.90 4.71
CA ASP A 118 9.23 24.91 5.99
C ASP A 118 8.33 24.33 7.09
N PRO A 119 8.64 23.13 7.62
CA PRO A 119 9.64 22.18 7.13
C PRO A 119 9.31 21.66 5.71
N PRO A 120 10.32 21.26 4.91
CA PRO A 120 10.12 20.82 3.54
C PRO A 120 9.43 19.44 3.50
N ILE A 121 8.12 19.44 3.31
CA ILE A 121 7.29 18.23 3.26
C ILE A 121 6.74 18.07 1.86
N PHE A 122 6.76 16.85 1.33
CA PHE A 122 6.18 16.52 0.05
C PHE A 122 5.55 15.11 0.06
N GLY A 123 4.35 15.00 -0.50
CA GLY A 123 3.63 13.74 -0.66
C GLY A 123 2.37 13.94 -1.49
N TYR A 124 1.58 12.88 -1.57
CA TYR A 124 0.27 12.87 -2.20
C TYR A 124 -0.75 12.34 -1.20
N ALA A 125 -1.86 13.05 -1.04
CA ALA A 125 -3.03 12.50 -0.39
C ALA A 125 -3.79 11.65 -1.40
N ASP A 126 -4.32 10.50 -0.99
CA ASP A 126 -5.07 9.61 -1.87
C ASP A 126 -6.31 10.28 -2.44
N GLY A 127 -6.88 11.26 -1.71
CA GLY A 127 -7.92 12.12 -2.22
C GLY A 127 -8.19 13.36 -1.38
N ILE A 128 -8.79 14.36 -2.03
CA ILE A 128 -9.47 15.48 -1.37
C ILE A 128 -10.92 15.46 -1.86
N MET A 129 -11.85 15.31 -0.96
CA MET A 129 -13.26 15.11 -1.31
C MET A 129 -14.16 16.19 -0.73
N GLU A 130 -15.29 16.38 -1.41
CA GLU A 130 -16.42 17.13 -0.88
C GLU A 130 -17.31 16.19 -0.08
N TRP A 131 -17.57 16.54 1.18
CA TRP A 131 -18.44 15.76 2.04
C TRP A 131 -19.19 16.64 3.04
N ALA A 132 -20.51 16.48 3.07
CA ALA A 132 -21.40 17.21 4.00
C ALA A 132 -21.17 18.73 4.02
N GLY A 133 -21.00 19.33 2.82
CA GLY A 133 -20.81 20.76 2.65
C GLY A 133 -19.40 21.30 2.94
N ASP A 134 -18.41 20.39 3.13
CA ASP A 134 -16.99 20.73 3.26
C ASP A 134 -16.27 20.19 2.01
N ASP A 135 -15.63 21.07 1.26
CA ASP A 135 -14.93 20.76 0.00
C ASP A 135 -13.45 20.42 0.17
N ASN A 136 -12.97 20.34 1.43
CA ASN A 136 -11.58 20.12 1.75
C ASN A 136 -11.39 18.99 2.78
N VAL A 137 -12.03 17.84 2.56
CA VAL A 137 -11.91 16.67 3.40
C VAL A 137 -10.79 15.76 2.87
N VAL A 138 -9.75 15.55 3.67
CA VAL A 138 -8.61 14.70 3.29
C VAL A 138 -9.02 13.23 3.36
N LEU A 139 -8.76 12.46 2.29
CA LEU A 139 -8.90 11.02 2.26
C LEU A 139 -7.53 10.35 2.20
N GLU A 140 -7.36 9.32 3.01
CA GLU A 140 -6.21 8.42 2.98
C GLU A 140 -6.70 6.96 2.97
N ILE A 141 -6.26 6.17 2.01
CA ILE A 141 -6.65 4.78 1.81
C ILE A 141 -5.55 3.87 2.35
N LYS A 142 -5.91 2.87 3.12
CA LYS A 142 -4.95 1.90 3.68
C LYS A 142 -5.47 0.47 3.55
N THR A 143 -4.65 -0.39 2.98
CA THR A 143 -4.92 -1.82 2.98
C THR A 143 -4.22 -2.51 4.15
N CYS A 144 -4.87 -3.45 4.80
CA CYS A 144 -4.29 -4.20 5.90
C CYS A 144 -4.74 -5.67 5.90
N ARG A 145 -4.00 -6.50 6.64
CA ARG A 145 -4.37 -7.90 6.86
C ARG A 145 -5.62 -7.98 7.71
N GLU A 146 -6.34 -9.10 7.58
CA GLU A 146 -7.61 -9.35 8.26
C GLU A 146 -7.53 -9.12 9.78
N GLU A 147 -6.48 -9.63 10.44
CA GLU A 147 -6.35 -9.50 11.90
C GLU A 147 -6.17 -8.03 12.33
N ALA A 148 -5.50 -7.24 11.50
CA ALA A 148 -5.32 -5.81 11.76
C ALA A 148 -6.61 -5.03 11.49
N PHE A 149 -7.32 -5.39 10.43
CA PHE A 149 -8.62 -4.82 10.08
C PHE A 149 -9.65 -5.07 11.19
N ALA A 150 -9.77 -6.32 11.64
CA ALA A 150 -10.68 -6.70 12.73
C ALA A 150 -10.39 -5.94 14.03
N ARG A 151 -9.10 -5.73 14.37
CA ARG A 151 -8.73 -4.92 15.53
C ARG A 151 -9.14 -3.46 15.39
N ILE A 152 -8.91 -2.83 14.23
CA ILE A 152 -9.32 -1.45 13.98
C ILE A 152 -10.84 -1.33 14.05
N LYS A 153 -11.57 -2.26 13.41
CA LYS A 153 -13.03 -2.30 13.40
C LYS A 153 -13.62 -2.45 14.81
N SER A 154 -13.04 -3.32 15.65
CA SER A 154 -13.54 -3.56 17.02
C SER A 154 -13.18 -2.44 17.99
N SER A 155 -12.03 -1.80 17.84
CA SER A 155 -11.57 -0.74 18.75
C SER A 155 -12.00 0.66 18.33
N GLY A 156 -12.40 0.86 17.06
CA GLY A 156 -12.60 2.19 16.49
C GLY A 156 -11.30 3.04 16.43
N THR A 157 -10.13 2.40 16.65
CA THR A 157 -8.87 3.14 16.77
C THR A 157 -7.96 2.83 15.58
N PRO A 158 -7.66 3.83 14.73
CA PRO A 158 -6.75 3.66 13.62
C PRO A 158 -5.31 3.46 14.09
N ARG A 159 -4.46 2.95 13.21
CA ARG A 159 -3.02 2.87 13.50
C ARG A 159 -2.42 4.27 13.62
N LYS A 160 -1.61 4.48 14.67
CA LYS A 160 -1.02 5.77 15.00
C LYS A 160 -0.30 6.45 13.82
N TYR A 161 0.47 5.71 13.05
CA TYR A 161 1.22 6.26 11.93
C TYR A 161 0.34 6.60 10.72
N HIS A 162 -0.78 5.90 10.49
CA HIS A 162 -1.76 6.29 9.47
C HIS A 162 -2.49 7.57 9.89
N LEU A 163 -2.89 7.64 11.16
CA LEU A 163 -3.51 8.84 11.70
C LEU A 163 -2.57 10.05 11.60
N PHE A 164 -1.29 9.87 11.94
CA PHE A 164 -0.29 10.94 11.82
C PHE A 164 -0.20 11.46 10.36
N GLN A 165 -0.18 10.57 9.38
CA GLN A 165 -0.11 10.94 7.97
C GLN A 165 -1.30 11.81 7.56
N VAL A 166 -2.53 11.41 7.91
CA VAL A 166 -3.74 12.19 7.62
C VAL A 166 -3.71 13.54 8.32
N LEU A 167 -3.39 13.57 9.61
CA LEU A 167 -3.30 14.82 10.38
C LEU A 167 -2.27 15.79 9.80
N LEU A 168 -1.15 15.27 9.27
CA LEU A 168 -0.15 16.10 8.61
C LEU A 168 -0.68 16.69 7.30
N TYR A 169 -1.38 15.90 6.49
CA TYR A 169 -2.02 16.41 5.28
C TYR A 169 -3.10 17.45 5.61
N MET A 170 -3.95 17.17 6.60
CA MET A 170 -4.94 18.13 7.09
C MET A 170 -4.31 19.44 7.53
N LYS A 171 -3.21 19.37 8.29
CA LYS A 171 -2.45 20.55 8.76
C LYS A 171 -1.98 21.40 7.59
N ILE A 172 -1.35 20.79 6.60
CA ILE A 172 -0.79 21.49 5.42
C ILE A 172 -1.92 22.08 4.55
N ARG A 173 -2.99 21.32 4.35
CA ARG A 173 -4.17 21.73 3.58
C ARG A 173 -5.09 22.72 4.32
N LYS A 174 -4.88 22.88 5.62
CA LYS A 174 -5.80 23.60 6.52
C LYS A 174 -7.22 22.99 6.52
N ALA A 175 -7.28 21.67 6.32
CA ALA A 175 -8.51 20.91 6.36
C ALA A 175 -8.96 20.68 7.81
N SER A 176 -10.25 20.77 8.06
CA SER A 176 -10.85 20.54 9.39
C SER A 176 -11.19 19.07 9.62
N LYS A 177 -11.30 18.29 8.52
CA LYS A 177 -11.74 16.90 8.52
C LYS A 177 -10.82 16.02 7.70
N GLY A 178 -10.71 14.75 8.10
CA GLY A 178 -10.00 13.73 7.35
C GLY A 178 -10.64 12.37 7.57
N VAL A 179 -10.54 11.51 6.57
CA VAL A 179 -11.06 10.15 6.57
C VAL A 179 -9.90 9.18 6.34
N LEU A 180 -9.82 8.16 7.17
CA LEU A 180 -8.98 6.99 6.97
C LEU A 180 -9.86 5.84 6.48
N LEU A 181 -9.76 5.51 5.21
CA LEU A 181 -10.44 4.38 4.62
C LEU A 181 -9.55 3.15 4.66
N TYR A 182 -9.96 2.15 5.43
CA TYR A 182 -9.28 0.86 5.50
C TYR A 182 -9.95 -0.17 4.60
N GLU A 183 -9.14 -0.99 3.96
CA GLU A 183 -9.60 -2.20 3.28
C GLU A 183 -8.91 -3.44 3.84
N SER A 184 -9.71 -4.47 4.13
CA SER A 184 -9.17 -5.81 4.40
C SER A 184 -8.67 -6.47 3.11
N LYS A 185 -7.38 -6.84 3.08
CA LYS A 185 -6.77 -7.52 1.91
C LYS A 185 -7.40 -8.89 1.60
N ASN A 186 -8.02 -9.53 2.57
CA ASN A 186 -8.57 -10.87 2.44
C ASN A 186 -10.06 -10.84 2.10
N ALA A 187 -10.82 -9.95 2.72
CA ALA A 187 -12.27 -9.86 2.57
C ALA A 187 -12.74 -8.76 1.62
N ASN A 188 -11.85 -7.83 1.22
CA ASN A 188 -12.20 -6.61 0.48
C ASN A 188 -13.28 -5.76 1.17
N GLU A 189 -13.41 -5.91 2.50
CA GLU A 189 -14.32 -5.13 3.33
C GLU A 189 -13.72 -3.74 3.55
N LEU A 190 -14.56 -2.70 3.49
CA LEU A 190 -14.19 -1.31 3.71
C LEU A 190 -14.65 -0.83 5.08
N LEU A 191 -13.85 0.02 5.72
CA LEU A 191 -14.12 0.66 7.01
C LEU A 191 -13.56 2.10 6.97
N ALA A 192 -14.39 3.09 7.26
CA ALA A 192 -14.01 4.50 7.37
C ALA A 192 -14.20 5.03 8.81
#